data_cce44f53a7fb0b4e61338b78ae29de76
#
_entry.id   cce44f53a7fb0b4e61338b78ae29de76
#
_cell.length_a   1.000
_cell.length_b   1.000
_cell.length_c   1.000
_cell.angle_alpha   90.00
_cell.angle_beta   90.00
_cell.angle_gamma   90.00
#
_symmetry.space_group_name_H-M   'P 1'
#
loop_
_entity.id
_entity.type
_entity.pdbx_description
1 polymer ?
#
loop_
_entity_poly.entity_id
_entity_poly.type
_entity_poly.pdbx_seq_one_letter_code
_entity_poly.pdbx_strand_id
1 'polypeptide(L)'
;MCQNLDLLNNIINIIILIISILIIMVSINNCYKKEEKNLIFVIKRTFLLMLIFLLLILMKILIDKEILDCKKNIDLQNKKNTCVYFQEDYQKYKYGDIKGANIKNYGCAPTSAAIVLCTMLNDNNYEPIRVTKDICDMNGCTNMGTNMNVLIKYLNSKGLKTVVNDMYYKIGNFNHEQAEKDIYNALKEEKIVILHIINHYFVINGLEKGKLKIIQVGDKEQSKGLYSYKELKEMVETIKTIKKEKSYIQGYIIVSR
;
A
#
# COMPACT_ATOMS: atom_id res chain seq x y z
N MET A 1 3.39 12.30 -9.36
CA MET A 1 4.40 12.31 -10.46
C MET A 1 4.45 10.96 -11.18
N CYS A 2 4.68 9.82 -10.50
CA CYS A 2 4.73 8.50 -11.17
C CYS A 2 3.45 8.12 -11.93
N GLN A 3 2.25 8.46 -11.46
CA GLN A 3 0.99 8.20 -12.17
C GLN A 3 0.91 8.87 -13.54
N ASN A 4 1.45 10.09 -13.67
CA ASN A 4 1.50 10.78 -14.95
C ASN A 4 2.48 10.11 -15.93
N LEU A 5 3.57 9.52 -15.42
CA LEU A 5 4.51 8.73 -16.22
C LEU A 5 3.90 7.42 -16.70
N ASP A 6 3.15 6.72 -15.85
CA ASP A 6 2.41 5.49 -16.23
C ASP A 6 1.36 5.79 -17.32
N LEU A 7 0.64 6.92 -17.22
CA LEU A 7 -0.31 7.36 -18.27
C LEU A 7 0.42 7.67 -19.58
N LEU A 8 1.52 8.40 -19.52
CA LEU A 8 2.34 8.74 -20.68
C LEU A 8 2.89 7.48 -21.37
N ASN A 9 3.36 6.50 -20.60
CA ASN A 9 3.83 5.21 -21.12
C ASN A 9 2.73 4.45 -21.86
N ASN A 10 1.49 4.44 -21.35
CA ASN A 10 0.34 3.83 -22.03
C ASN A 10 0.01 4.53 -23.34
N ILE A 11 0.06 5.86 -23.39
CA ILE A 11 -0.15 6.63 -24.63
C ILE A 11 0.90 6.28 -25.67
N ILE A 12 2.18 6.22 -25.28
CA ILE A 12 3.27 5.86 -26.18
C ILE A 12 3.11 4.45 -26.73
N ASN A 13 2.68 3.47 -25.92
CA ASN A 13 2.40 2.11 -26.39
C ASN A 13 1.33 2.09 -27.49
N ILE A 14 0.28 2.89 -27.34
CA ILE A 14 -0.80 3.02 -28.36
C ILE A 14 -0.23 3.64 -29.64
N ILE A 15 0.56 4.69 -29.53
CA ILE A 15 1.19 5.36 -30.70
C ILE A 15 2.11 4.39 -31.44
N ILE A 16 2.96 3.63 -30.74
CA ILE A 16 3.84 2.62 -31.31
C ILE A 16 3.04 1.58 -32.08
N LEU A 17 1.91 1.11 -31.52
CA LEU A 17 1.04 0.14 -32.19
C LEU A 17 0.45 0.71 -33.48
N ILE A 18 -0.07 1.95 -33.46
CA ILE A 18 -0.64 2.60 -34.64
C ILE A 18 0.41 2.76 -35.75
N ILE A 19 1.64 3.20 -35.40
CA ILE A 19 2.73 3.38 -36.38
C ILE A 19 3.15 2.02 -36.96
N SER A 20 3.20 0.96 -36.14
CA SER A 20 3.50 -0.41 -36.62
C SER A 20 2.50 -0.87 -37.67
N ILE A 21 1.20 -0.63 -37.43
CA ILE A 21 0.14 -0.96 -38.39
C ILE A 21 0.29 -0.14 -39.69
N LEU A 22 0.60 1.15 -39.59
CA LEU A 22 0.82 2.02 -40.75
C LEU A 22 2.02 1.56 -41.60
N ILE A 23 3.11 1.16 -40.96
CA ILE A 23 4.30 0.62 -41.68
C ILE A 23 3.91 -0.65 -42.45
N ILE A 24 3.17 -1.57 -41.84
CA ILE A 24 2.66 -2.78 -42.48
C ILE A 24 1.76 -2.44 -43.68
N MET A 25 0.79 -1.53 -43.51
CA MET A 25 -0.12 -1.12 -44.58
C MET A 25 0.63 -0.48 -45.76
N VAL A 26 1.61 0.39 -45.48
CA VAL A 26 2.44 1.00 -46.54
C VAL A 26 3.27 -0.07 -47.26
N SER A 27 3.83 -1.05 -46.53
CA SER A 27 4.59 -2.15 -47.12
C SER A 27 3.75 -3.03 -48.02
N ILE A 28 2.53 -3.38 -47.61
CA ILE A 28 1.56 -4.17 -48.40
C ILE A 28 1.17 -3.38 -49.66
N ASN A 29 0.81 -2.10 -49.52
CA ASN A 29 0.39 -1.28 -50.67
C ASN A 29 1.51 -1.12 -51.70
N ASN A 30 2.77 -1.07 -51.27
CA ASN A 30 3.94 -1.00 -52.15
C ASN A 30 4.19 -2.32 -52.88
N CYS A 31 3.88 -3.49 -52.30
CA CYS A 31 3.95 -4.76 -52.98
C CYS A 31 2.89 -4.92 -54.08
N TYR A 32 1.74 -4.25 -53.96
CA TYR A 32 0.66 -4.33 -54.95
C TYR A 32 0.85 -3.38 -56.14
N LYS A 33 1.54 -2.23 -55.96
CA LYS A 33 1.80 -1.26 -57.06
C LYS A 33 3.17 -1.47 -57.72
N LYS A 34 3.20 -2.34 -58.72
CA LYS A 34 4.38 -2.68 -59.52
C LYS A 34 4.72 -1.59 -60.57
N GLU A 35 4.68 -0.31 -60.25
CA GLU A 35 5.09 0.79 -61.14
C GLU A 35 6.48 1.34 -60.73
N GLU A 36 7.47 1.13 -61.56
CA GLU A 36 8.89 1.45 -61.35
C GLU A 36 9.25 2.93 -61.12
N LYS A 37 8.34 3.87 -61.37
CA LYS A 37 8.66 5.29 -61.38
C LYS A 37 8.76 5.99 -60.01
N ASN A 38 8.48 5.32 -58.89
CA ASN A 38 8.49 5.95 -57.56
C ASN A 38 9.25 5.17 -56.47
N LEU A 39 10.12 4.26 -56.83
CA LEU A 39 10.86 3.41 -55.88
C LEU A 39 11.64 4.23 -54.83
N ILE A 40 12.34 5.31 -55.28
CA ILE A 40 13.13 6.20 -54.40
C ILE A 40 12.21 6.92 -53.38
N PHE A 41 11.03 7.36 -53.80
CA PHE A 41 10.06 8.02 -52.91
C PHE A 41 9.51 7.06 -51.84
N VAL A 42 9.22 5.84 -52.24
CA VAL A 42 8.78 4.76 -51.34
C VAL A 42 9.87 4.43 -50.31
N ILE A 43 11.11 4.28 -50.76
CA ILE A 43 12.25 3.98 -49.87
C ILE A 43 12.43 5.13 -48.86
N LYS A 44 12.41 6.40 -49.30
CA LYS A 44 12.55 7.56 -48.40
C LYS A 44 11.41 7.60 -47.34
N ARG A 45 10.16 7.31 -47.74
CA ARG A 45 9.00 7.31 -46.84
C ARG A 45 9.07 6.20 -45.81
N THR A 46 9.45 4.98 -46.23
CA THR A 46 9.61 3.83 -45.30
C THR A 46 10.78 4.07 -44.33
N PHE A 47 11.88 4.62 -44.81
CA PHE A 47 13.04 4.97 -43.98
C PHE A 47 12.64 6.01 -42.91
N LEU A 48 11.89 7.06 -43.28
CA LEU A 48 11.40 8.07 -42.34
C LEU A 48 10.51 7.47 -41.26
N LEU A 49 9.60 6.58 -41.66
CA LEU A 49 8.71 5.89 -40.71
C LEU A 49 9.49 4.98 -39.75
N MET A 50 10.51 4.28 -40.24
CA MET A 50 11.38 3.47 -39.38
C MET A 50 12.19 4.33 -38.40
N LEU A 51 12.65 5.51 -38.81
CA LEU A 51 13.35 6.44 -37.95
C LEU A 51 12.46 6.95 -36.82
N ILE A 52 11.22 7.34 -37.15
CA ILE A 52 10.22 7.77 -36.16
C ILE A 52 9.91 6.63 -35.17
N PHE A 53 9.76 5.41 -35.66
CA PHE A 53 9.52 4.23 -34.84
C PHE A 53 10.67 3.97 -33.87
N LEU A 54 11.92 4.08 -34.34
CA LEU A 54 13.10 3.94 -33.50
C LEU A 54 13.16 5.01 -32.39
N LEU A 55 12.85 6.27 -32.73
CA LEU A 55 12.80 7.36 -31.76
C LEU A 55 11.75 7.12 -30.68
N LEU A 56 10.57 6.59 -31.05
CA LEU A 56 9.52 6.25 -30.07
C LEU A 56 9.94 5.12 -29.14
N ILE A 57 10.66 4.11 -29.65
CA ILE A 57 11.22 3.03 -28.81
C ILE A 57 12.24 3.61 -27.79
N LEU A 58 13.12 4.50 -28.24
CA LEU A 58 14.08 5.16 -27.36
C LEU A 58 13.39 5.99 -26.28
N MET A 59 12.37 6.76 -26.65
CA MET A 59 11.54 7.53 -25.69
C MET A 59 10.88 6.60 -24.67
N LYS A 60 10.35 5.46 -25.11
CA LYS A 60 9.76 4.47 -24.21
C LYS A 60 10.77 3.94 -23.20
N ILE A 61 11.97 3.57 -23.65
CA ILE A 61 13.05 3.06 -22.77
C ILE A 61 13.40 4.10 -21.68
N LEU A 62 13.47 5.39 -22.06
CA LEU A 62 13.75 6.47 -21.11
C LEU A 62 12.64 6.62 -20.07
N ILE A 63 11.38 6.56 -20.48
CA ILE A 63 10.22 6.67 -19.59
C ILE A 63 10.14 5.46 -18.65
N ASP A 64 10.36 4.23 -19.15
CA ASP A 64 10.38 3.02 -18.32
C ASP A 64 11.47 3.11 -17.25
N LYS A 65 12.64 3.67 -17.59
CA LYS A 65 13.72 3.93 -16.63
C LYS A 65 13.30 4.95 -15.57
N GLU A 66 12.69 6.07 -15.95
CA GLU A 66 12.21 7.08 -14.99
C GLU A 66 11.10 6.55 -14.07
N ILE A 67 10.19 5.71 -14.60
CA ILE A 67 9.17 5.02 -13.79
C ILE A 67 9.84 4.10 -12.77
N LEU A 68 10.85 3.34 -13.19
CA LEU A 68 11.59 2.44 -12.29
C LEU A 68 12.31 3.22 -11.18
N ASP A 69 12.99 4.32 -11.53
CA ASP A 69 13.71 5.17 -10.58
C ASP A 69 12.74 5.89 -9.64
N CYS A 70 11.58 6.34 -10.14
CA CYS A 70 10.52 6.93 -9.32
C CYS A 70 9.98 5.91 -8.29
N LYS A 71 9.69 4.67 -8.71
CA LYS A 71 9.24 3.60 -7.82
C LYS A 71 10.30 3.23 -6.79
N LYS A 72 11.57 3.15 -7.21
CA LYS A 72 12.69 2.88 -6.31
C LYS A 72 12.89 3.98 -5.26
N ASN A 73 12.72 5.25 -5.63
CA ASN A 73 12.82 6.38 -4.68
C ASN A 73 11.68 6.37 -3.66
N ILE A 74 10.46 6.01 -4.05
CA ILE A 74 9.32 5.81 -3.13
C ILE A 74 9.63 4.67 -2.15
N ASP A 75 10.15 3.54 -2.65
CA ASP A 75 10.54 2.42 -1.80
C ASP A 75 11.67 2.79 -0.80
N LEU A 76 12.63 3.63 -1.23
CA LEU A 76 13.72 4.11 -0.37
C LEU A 76 13.24 5.11 0.69
N GLN A 77 12.32 6.02 0.36
CA GLN A 77 11.72 6.95 1.31
C GLN A 77 10.87 6.20 2.34
N ASN A 78 10.06 5.24 1.91
CA ASN A 78 9.26 4.38 2.79
C ASN A 78 10.14 3.52 3.73
N LYS A 79 11.37 3.20 3.33
CA LYS A 79 12.31 2.43 4.14
C LYS A 79 13.03 3.26 5.21
N LYS A 80 13.15 4.58 5.02
CA LYS A 80 14.06 5.43 5.81
C LYS A 80 13.49 5.88 7.17
N ASN A 81 12.17 5.88 7.36
CA ASN A 81 11.52 6.47 8.54
C ASN A 81 10.39 5.62 9.15
N THR A 82 10.35 4.31 8.92
CA THR A 82 9.31 3.48 9.53
C THR A 82 9.69 3.10 10.95
N CYS A 83 8.90 3.54 11.91
CA CYS A 83 8.98 3.03 13.28
C CYS A 83 8.41 1.62 13.34
N VAL A 84 9.07 0.74 14.07
CA VAL A 84 8.67 -0.65 14.25
C VAL A 84 8.61 -0.95 15.74
N TYR A 85 7.43 -1.33 16.22
CA TYR A 85 7.21 -1.72 17.61
C TYR A 85 6.45 -3.05 17.66
N PHE A 86 6.81 -3.90 18.62
CA PHE A 86 6.13 -5.15 18.88
C PHE A 86 5.58 -5.17 20.31
N GLN A 87 4.31 -5.49 20.46
CA GLN A 87 3.64 -5.44 21.77
C GLN A 87 4.26 -6.38 22.80
N GLU A 88 4.93 -7.46 22.37
CA GLU A 88 5.62 -8.39 23.27
C GLU A 88 6.81 -7.74 24.00
N ASP A 89 7.48 -6.74 23.41
CA ASP A 89 8.59 -6.03 24.01
C ASP A 89 8.14 -5.16 25.21
N TYR A 90 6.81 -4.95 25.34
CA TYR A 90 6.18 -4.10 26.35
C TYR A 90 5.39 -4.90 27.41
N GLN A 91 5.71 -6.19 27.61
CA GLN A 91 5.01 -7.06 28.57
C GLN A 91 5.01 -6.52 30.01
N LYS A 92 6.04 -5.78 30.42
CA LYS A 92 6.18 -5.24 31.78
C LYS A 92 5.25 -4.04 32.06
N TYR A 93 4.68 -3.46 31.03
CA TYR A 93 3.88 -2.24 31.13
C TYR A 93 2.40 -2.56 31.17
N LYS A 94 1.71 -1.90 32.12
CA LYS A 94 0.27 -2.06 32.32
C LYS A 94 -0.53 -1.55 31.13
N TYR A 95 -1.67 -2.14 30.91
CA TYR A 95 -2.68 -1.65 29.98
C TYR A 95 -3.83 -1.03 30.76
N GLY A 96 -3.73 0.28 31.03
CA GLY A 96 -4.67 1.00 31.89
C GLY A 96 -4.71 0.45 33.33
N ASP A 97 -5.84 0.66 33.98
CA ASP A 97 -6.08 0.21 35.35
C ASP A 97 -6.73 -1.19 35.42
N ILE A 98 -6.74 -1.93 34.31
CA ILE A 98 -7.33 -3.26 34.23
C ILE A 98 -6.44 -4.26 34.92
N LYS A 99 -6.96 -4.93 35.94
CA LYS A 99 -6.22 -5.90 36.74
C LYS A 99 -5.62 -7.02 35.87
N GLY A 100 -4.30 -7.17 35.89
CA GLY A 100 -3.58 -8.21 35.17
C GLY A 100 -3.38 -7.94 33.67
N ALA A 101 -3.93 -6.83 33.15
CA ALA A 101 -3.74 -6.47 31.74
C ALA A 101 -2.38 -5.79 31.53
N ASN A 102 -1.74 -6.10 30.41
CA ASN A 102 -0.49 -5.49 29.96
C ASN A 102 -0.52 -5.23 28.45
N ILE A 103 0.45 -4.43 27.97
CA ILE A 103 0.52 -4.06 26.56
C ILE A 103 0.70 -5.29 25.66
N LYS A 104 1.45 -6.31 26.09
CA LYS A 104 1.61 -7.55 25.29
C LYS A 104 0.27 -8.22 24.98
N ASN A 105 -0.68 -8.22 25.89
CA ASN A 105 -1.92 -8.99 25.72
C ASN A 105 -3.08 -8.15 25.19
N TYR A 106 -3.06 -6.81 25.40
CA TYR A 106 -4.17 -5.92 25.08
C TYR A 106 -3.77 -4.72 24.20
N GLY A 107 -2.48 -4.53 23.96
CA GLY A 107 -1.92 -3.31 23.37
C GLY A 107 -1.79 -3.29 21.85
N CYS A 108 -2.43 -4.19 21.09
CA CYS A 108 -2.27 -4.24 19.63
C CYS A 108 -2.67 -2.91 18.95
N ALA A 109 -3.79 -2.32 19.31
CA ALA A 109 -4.24 -1.06 18.74
C ALA A 109 -3.37 0.13 19.15
N PRO A 110 -3.01 0.36 20.42
CA PRO A 110 -2.07 1.42 20.80
C PRO A 110 -0.68 1.24 20.18
N THR A 111 -0.18 0.00 20.07
CA THR A 111 1.11 -0.27 19.40
C THR A 111 1.03 0.07 17.91
N SER A 112 -0.08 -0.28 17.23
CA SER A 112 -0.32 0.12 15.84
C SER A 112 -0.40 1.64 15.69
N ALA A 113 -1.09 2.34 16.61
CA ALA A 113 -1.15 3.79 16.62
C ALA A 113 0.23 4.44 16.87
N ALA A 114 1.05 3.86 17.76
CA ALA A 114 2.41 4.33 18.00
C ALA A 114 3.27 4.25 16.74
N ILE A 115 3.20 3.14 16.01
CA ILE A 115 3.90 2.97 14.73
C ILE A 115 3.46 4.06 13.73
N VAL A 116 2.15 4.27 13.59
CA VAL A 116 1.60 5.26 12.67
C VAL A 116 2.04 6.67 13.06
N LEU A 117 1.88 7.07 14.32
CA LEU A 117 2.24 8.40 14.81
C LEU A 117 3.74 8.66 14.69
N CYS A 118 4.57 7.74 15.17
CA CYS A 118 6.02 7.84 15.06
C CYS A 118 6.47 7.98 13.60
N THR A 119 5.94 7.15 12.71
CA THR A 119 6.30 7.14 11.28
C THR A 119 5.80 8.41 10.58
N MET A 120 4.53 8.76 10.74
CA MET A 120 3.94 9.88 10.01
C MET A 120 4.38 11.25 10.55
N LEU A 121 4.57 11.40 11.84
CA LEU A 121 5.00 12.65 12.45
C LEU A 121 6.53 12.76 12.54
N ASN A 122 7.27 11.67 12.27
CA ASN A 122 8.72 11.56 12.46
C ASN A 122 9.13 11.92 13.89
N ASP A 123 8.40 11.40 14.87
CA ASP A 123 8.57 11.71 16.29
C ASP A 123 8.64 10.41 17.12
N ASN A 124 9.84 10.05 17.54
CA ASN A 124 10.12 8.85 18.32
C ASN A 124 9.55 8.89 19.75
N ASN A 125 8.99 10.03 20.19
CA ASN A 125 8.30 10.10 21.48
C ASN A 125 6.95 9.36 21.49
N TYR A 126 6.43 8.97 20.32
CA TYR A 126 5.23 8.14 20.23
C TYR A 126 5.56 6.65 20.35
N GLU A 127 5.99 6.25 21.54
CA GLU A 127 6.19 4.84 21.89
C GLU A 127 4.89 4.17 22.38
N PRO A 128 4.76 2.83 22.28
CA PRO A 128 3.58 2.10 22.74
C PRO A 128 3.16 2.40 24.17
N ILE A 129 4.11 2.64 25.08
CA ILE A 129 3.84 2.96 26.48
C ILE A 129 3.06 4.28 26.59
N ARG A 130 3.57 5.34 25.97
CA ARG A 130 2.95 6.67 25.97
C ARG A 130 1.60 6.64 25.30
N VAL A 131 1.52 6.04 24.11
CA VAL A 131 0.27 5.95 23.33
C VAL A 131 -0.78 5.15 24.08
N THR A 132 -0.41 4.03 24.73
CA THR A 132 -1.33 3.27 25.57
C THR A 132 -1.85 4.13 26.71
N LYS A 133 -0.95 4.84 27.43
CA LYS A 133 -1.37 5.71 28.53
C LYS A 133 -2.33 6.79 28.04
N ASP A 134 -2.01 7.50 26.98
CA ASP A 134 -2.85 8.57 26.43
C ASP A 134 -4.25 8.07 26.05
N ILE A 135 -4.33 6.87 25.40
CA ILE A 135 -5.60 6.27 25.00
C ILE A 135 -6.40 5.80 26.24
N CYS A 136 -5.72 5.24 27.24
CA CYS A 136 -6.39 4.84 28.50
C CYS A 136 -6.92 6.05 29.27
N ASP A 137 -6.16 7.14 29.35
CA ASP A 137 -6.58 8.41 29.97
C ASP A 137 -7.81 9.01 29.26
N MET A 138 -8.03 8.68 27.99
CA MET A 138 -9.23 9.01 27.22
C MET A 138 -10.39 7.98 27.39
N ASN A 139 -10.30 7.08 28.34
CA ASN A 139 -11.23 5.96 28.56
C ASN A 139 -11.30 4.99 27.35
N GLY A 140 -10.20 4.85 26.60
CA GLY A 140 -10.14 3.95 25.45
C GLY A 140 -9.76 2.52 25.78
N CYS A 141 -9.22 2.26 26.98
CA CYS A 141 -8.82 0.92 27.41
C CYS A 141 -9.98 0.16 28.06
N THR A 142 -10.26 -1.04 27.55
CA THR A 142 -11.31 -1.91 28.05
C THR A 142 -10.78 -3.32 28.28
N ASN A 143 -11.51 -4.13 29.03
CA ASN A 143 -11.18 -5.55 29.21
C ASN A 143 -11.29 -6.40 27.91
N MET A 144 -11.81 -5.80 26.84
CA MET A 144 -11.89 -6.40 25.50
C MET A 144 -10.83 -5.85 24.54
N GLY A 145 -9.92 -4.99 25.03
CA GLY A 145 -8.93 -4.29 24.21
C GLY A 145 -9.24 -2.79 24.09
N THR A 146 -8.81 -2.17 23.01
CA THR A 146 -8.95 -0.72 22.79
C THR A 146 -10.24 -0.38 22.07
N ASN A 147 -10.96 0.62 22.58
CA ASN A 147 -12.12 1.18 21.90
C ASN A 147 -11.68 1.91 20.62
N MET A 148 -12.18 1.44 19.47
CA MET A 148 -11.80 1.97 18.16
C MET A 148 -12.15 3.44 17.98
N ASN A 149 -13.31 3.89 18.47
CA ASN A 149 -13.69 5.31 18.36
C ASN A 149 -12.71 6.22 19.12
N VAL A 150 -12.21 5.76 20.27
CA VAL A 150 -11.18 6.48 21.02
C VAL A 150 -9.83 6.46 20.30
N LEU A 151 -9.45 5.33 19.71
CA LEU A 151 -8.25 5.22 18.86
C LEU A 151 -8.29 6.24 17.70
N ILE A 152 -9.41 6.30 16.97
CA ILE A 152 -9.61 7.25 15.86
C ILE A 152 -9.54 8.69 16.37
N LYS A 153 -10.26 9.00 17.47
CA LYS A 153 -10.24 10.33 18.10
C LYS A 153 -8.83 10.73 18.53
N TYR A 154 -8.06 9.79 19.07
CA TYR A 154 -6.69 10.01 19.48
C TYR A 154 -5.78 10.34 18.28
N LEU A 155 -5.82 9.54 17.21
CA LEU A 155 -5.05 9.81 15.99
C LEU A 155 -5.39 11.19 15.41
N ASN A 156 -6.67 11.53 15.32
CA ASN A 156 -7.12 12.84 14.83
C ASN A 156 -6.65 13.99 15.74
N SER A 157 -6.64 13.80 17.07
CA SER A 157 -6.15 14.81 18.02
C SER A 157 -4.66 15.12 17.88
N LYS A 158 -3.89 14.22 17.26
CA LYS A 158 -2.46 14.41 16.94
C LYS A 158 -2.23 15.02 15.55
N GLY A 159 -3.28 15.52 14.89
CA GLY A 159 -3.18 16.18 13.58
C GLY A 159 -3.22 15.25 12.39
N LEU A 160 -3.50 13.97 12.59
CA LEU A 160 -3.70 13.02 11.50
C LEU A 160 -5.17 13.02 11.05
N LYS A 161 -5.42 12.63 9.81
CA LYS A 161 -6.76 12.41 9.25
C LYS A 161 -7.00 10.92 9.10
N THR A 162 -8.20 10.47 9.47
CA THR A 162 -8.56 9.05 9.38
C THR A 162 -9.78 8.84 8.51
N VAL A 163 -9.71 7.84 7.61
CA VAL A 163 -10.85 7.30 6.87
C VAL A 163 -11.06 5.87 7.33
N VAL A 164 -12.27 5.58 7.81
CA VAL A 164 -12.58 4.31 8.47
C VAL A 164 -13.54 3.50 7.61
N ASN A 165 -13.17 2.26 7.31
CA ASN A 165 -14.05 1.25 6.74
C ASN A 165 -13.98 0.01 7.62
N ASP A 166 -14.84 -0.05 8.63
CA ASP A 166 -14.84 -1.10 9.63
C ASP A 166 -16.24 -1.67 9.81
N MET A 167 -16.33 -2.99 9.84
CA MET A 167 -17.57 -3.76 9.95
C MET A 167 -17.86 -4.23 11.38
N TYR A 168 -17.10 -3.75 12.38
CA TYR A 168 -17.24 -4.22 13.76
C TYR A 168 -18.69 -4.18 14.28
N TYR A 169 -19.47 -3.21 13.82
CA TYR A 169 -20.89 -3.06 14.19
C TYR A 169 -21.88 -3.42 13.07
N LYS A 170 -21.39 -3.88 11.91
CA LYS A 170 -22.25 -4.23 10.78
C LYS A 170 -22.22 -5.73 10.56
N ILE A 171 -23.39 -6.36 10.69
CA ILE A 171 -23.58 -7.76 10.27
C ILE A 171 -23.66 -7.74 8.74
N GLY A 172 -22.63 -8.24 8.07
CA GLY A 172 -22.60 -8.31 6.61
C GLY A 172 -21.26 -8.81 6.06
N ASN A 173 -21.21 -9.06 4.77
CA ASN A 173 -20.00 -9.50 4.12
C ASN A 173 -19.05 -8.30 3.93
N PHE A 174 -17.83 -8.41 4.45
CA PHE A 174 -16.77 -7.46 4.21
C PHE A 174 -16.38 -7.47 2.72
N ASN A 175 -16.40 -6.30 2.09
CA ASN A 175 -16.08 -6.19 0.66
C ASN A 175 -14.55 -6.21 0.46
N HIS A 176 -14.00 -7.40 0.27
CA HIS A 176 -12.57 -7.61 0.09
C HIS A 176 -12.02 -6.95 -1.18
N GLU A 177 -12.78 -6.91 -2.26
CA GLU A 177 -12.34 -6.29 -3.52
C GLU A 177 -12.18 -4.78 -3.36
N GLN A 178 -13.13 -4.12 -2.68
CA GLN A 178 -13.03 -2.71 -2.39
C GLN A 178 -11.89 -2.41 -1.41
N ALA A 179 -11.74 -3.24 -0.37
CA ALA A 179 -10.68 -3.10 0.61
C ALA A 179 -9.28 -3.22 -0.03
N GLU A 180 -9.10 -4.18 -0.92
CA GLU A 180 -7.84 -4.32 -1.67
C GLU A 180 -7.52 -3.04 -2.46
N LYS A 181 -8.49 -2.54 -3.24
CA LYS A 181 -8.34 -1.30 -4.03
C LYS A 181 -7.98 -0.10 -3.13
N ASP A 182 -8.72 0.08 -2.04
CA ASP A 182 -8.53 1.22 -1.13
C ASP A 182 -7.17 1.17 -0.43
N ILE A 183 -6.75 -0.02 0.04
CA ILE A 183 -5.46 -0.22 0.68
C ILE A 183 -4.31 0.07 -0.29
N TYR A 184 -4.32 -0.51 -1.50
CA TYR A 184 -3.28 -0.26 -2.48
C TYR A 184 -3.22 1.22 -2.92
N ASN A 185 -4.37 1.87 -3.09
CA ASN A 185 -4.41 3.29 -3.43
C ASN A 185 -3.88 4.17 -2.28
N ALA A 186 -4.29 3.88 -1.05
CA ALA A 186 -3.80 4.60 0.12
C ALA A 186 -2.27 4.51 0.26
N LEU A 187 -1.69 3.32 0.07
CA LEU A 187 -0.25 3.11 0.18
C LEU A 187 0.53 3.78 -0.98
N LYS A 188 -0.04 3.85 -2.19
CA LYS A 188 0.54 4.62 -3.30
C LYS A 188 0.56 6.13 -3.04
N GLU A 189 -0.35 6.62 -2.20
CA GLU A 189 -0.44 8.01 -1.75
C GLU A 189 0.33 8.25 -0.43
N GLU A 190 1.25 7.34 -0.07
CA GLU A 190 2.09 7.42 1.15
C GLU A 190 1.28 7.46 2.47
N LYS A 191 0.04 7.00 2.43
CA LYS A 191 -0.78 6.81 3.63
C LYS A 191 -0.45 5.49 4.29
N ILE A 192 -0.73 5.38 5.58
CA ILE A 192 -0.56 4.14 6.35
C ILE A 192 -1.95 3.56 6.64
N VAL A 193 -2.03 2.24 6.66
CA VAL A 193 -3.28 1.54 6.96
C VAL A 193 -3.14 0.76 8.26
N ILE A 194 -4.07 0.97 9.19
CA ILE A 194 -4.24 0.06 10.33
C ILE A 194 -5.31 -0.96 9.93
N LEU A 195 -4.92 -2.22 9.85
CA LEU A 195 -5.85 -3.30 9.55
C LEU A 195 -6.47 -3.83 10.83
N HIS A 196 -7.79 -3.98 10.84
CA HIS A 196 -8.55 -4.58 11.93
C HIS A 196 -8.97 -5.99 11.55
N ILE A 197 -8.59 -6.94 12.36
CA ILE A 197 -9.01 -8.34 12.28
C ILE A 197 -9.68 -8.74 13.59
N ILE A 198 -10.25 -9.93 13.67
CA ILE A 198 -10.87 -10.37 14.93
C ILE A 198 -9.86 -10.28 16.08
N ASN A 199 -10.21 -9.47 17.07
CA ASN A 199 -9.44 -9.28 18.32
C ASN A 199 -8.00 -8.78 18.12
N HIS A 200 -7.66 -8.22 16.96
CA HIS A 200 -6.31 -7.75 16.73
C HIS A 200 -6.21 -6.63 15.70
N TYR A 201 -5.16 -5.80 15.86
CA TYR A 201 -4.79 -4.74 14.93
C TYR A 201 -3.34 -4.88 14.53
N PHE A 202 -3.02 -4.53 13.29
CA PHE A 202 -1.65 -4.36 12.82
C PHE A 202 -1.56 -3.34 11.69
N VAL A 203 -0.35 -3.01 11.26
CA VAL A 203 -0.11 -1.90 10.34
C VAL A 203 0.33 -2.42 8.98
N ILE A 204 -0.22 -1.84 7.91
CA ILE A 204 0.31 -1.96 6.56
C ILE A 204 0.96 -0.61 6.25
N ASN A 205 2.28 -0.57 6.16
CA ASN A 205 3.04 0.68 6.13
C ASN A 205 3.68 1.00 4.78
N GLY A 206 3.42 0.21 3.74
CA GLY A 206 3.93 0.49 2.42
C GLY A 206 3.80 -0.66 1.43
N LEU A 207 4.33 -0.42 0.25
CA LEU A 207 4.46 -1.39 -0.84
C LEU A 207 5.94 -1.62 -1.12
N GLU A 208 6.33 -2.88 -1.23
CA GLU A 208 7.66 -3.27 -1.70
C GLU A 208 7.50 -4.33 -2.79
N LYS A 209 8.06 -4.09 -3.98
CA LYS A 209 7.90 -4.96 -5.17
C LYS A 209 6.43 -5.28 -5.51
N GLY A 210 5.53 -4.30 -5.30
CA GLY A 210 4.11 -4.44 -5.55
C GLY A 210 3.34 -5.25 -4.50
N LYS A 211 4.00 -5.71 -3.43
CA LYS A 211 3.41 -6.44 -2.32
C LYS A 211 3.29 -5.55 -1.08
N LEU A 212 2.32 -5.87 -0.23
CA LEU A 212 2.05 -5.19 1.03
C LEU A 212 3.17 -5.50 2.03
N LYS A 213 3.73 -4.46 2.62
CA LYS A 213 4.65 -4.54 3.75
C LYS A 213 3.87 -4.31 5.03
N ILE A 214 3.92 -5.26 5.95
CA ILE A 214 3.16 -5.21 7.19
C ILE A 214 4.08 -5.13 8.41
N ILE A 215 3.53 -4.56 9.50
CA ILE A 215 4.08 -4.70 10.84
C ILE A 215 2.98 -5.35 11.68
N GLN A 216 3.08 -6.66 11.83
CA GLN A 216 2.21 -7.45 12.69
C GLN A 216 2.71 -7.30 14.13
N VAL A 217 2.05 -6.43 14.90
CA VAL A 217 2.53 -5.97 16.21
C VAL A 217 2.64 -7.10 17.25
N GLY A 218 1.98 -8.22 17.04
CA GLY A 218 2.03 -9.41 17.88
C GLY A 218 2.97 -10.52 17.38
N ASP A 219 3.57 -10.35 16.17
CA ASP A 219 4.39 -11.40 15.55
C ASP A 219 5.51 -10.81 14.69
N LYS A 220 6.75 -10.92 15.17
CA LYS A 220 7.94 -10.42 14.47
C LYS A 220 8.23 -11.19 13.18
N GLU A 221 7.95 -12.48 13.14
CA GLU A 221 8.24 -13.30 11.96
C GLU A 221 7.29 -12.97 10.80
N GLN A 222 6.00 -12.80 11.07
CA GLN A 222 5.04 -12.38 10.06
C GLN A 222 5.35 -10.97 9.52
N SER A 223 5.98 -10.11 10.31
CA SER A 223 6.39 -8.76 9.89
C SER A 223 7.57 -8.74 8.91
N LYS A 224 8.28 -9.85 8.72
CA LYS A 224 9.39 -9.96 7.74
C LYS A 224 8.91 -10.26 6.32
N GLY A 225 7.66 -10.72 6.16
CA GLY A 225 7.08 -11.09 4.87
C GLY A 225 6.60 -9.91 4.04
N LEU A 226 6.50 -10.14 2.74
CA LEU A 226 5.79 -9.28 1.79
C LEU A 226 4.59 -10.06 1.25
N TYR A 227 3.42 -9.46 1.27
CA TYR A 227 2.16 -10.15 1.00
C TYR A 227 1.40 -9.51 -0.16
N SER A 228 0.91 -10.29 -1.11
CA SER A 228 -0.25 -9.87 -1.91
C SER A 228 -1.47 -9.79 -0.98
N TYR A 229 -2.54 -9.14 -1.40
CA TYR A 229 -3.76 -9.08 -0.58
C TYR A 229 -4.34 -10.47 -0.30
N LYS A 230 -4.24 -11.40 -1.27
CA LYS A 230 -4.64 -12.79 -1.10
C LYS A 230 -3.81 -13.51 -0.03
N GLU A 231 -2.46 -13.41 -0.11
CA GLU A 231 -1.55 -13.98 0.89
C GLU A 231 -1.77 -13.38 2.27
N LEU A 232 -2.09 -12.07 2.35
CA LEU A 232 -2.45 -11.40 3.60
C LEU A 232 -3.72 -12.00 4.22
N LYS A 233 -4.77 -12.25 3.43
CA LYS A 233 -5.99 -12.94 3.90
C LYS A 233 -5.68 -14.33 4.44
N GLU A 234 -4.93 -15.11 3.68
CA GLU A 234 -4.53 -16.46 4.08
C GLU A 234 -3.73 -16.43 5.39
N MET A 235 -2.79 -15.48 5.52
CA MET A 235 -2.03 -15.29 6.77
C MET A 235 -2.96 -14.93 7.94
N VAL A 236 -3.90 -14.00 7.74
CA VAL A 236 -4.88 -13.62 8.79
C VAL A 236 -5.69 -14.83 9.26
N GLU A 237 -6.09 -15.72 8.37
CA GLU A 237 -6.83 -16.94 8.72
C GLU A 237 -6.01 -17.93 9.57
N THR A 238 -4.67 -17.83 9.56
CA THR A 238 -3.81 -18.64 10.45
C THR A 238 -3.79 -18.13 11.90
N ILE A 239 -4.15 -16.85 12.11
CA ILE A 239 -4.19 -16.23 13.43
C ILE A 239 -5.38 -16.79 14.20
N LYS A 240 -5.09 -17.52 15.29
CA LYS A 240 -6.16 -18.08 16.14
C LYS A 240 -6.71 -17.01 17.06
N THR A 241 -8.02 -16.88 17.07
CA THR A 241 -8.72 -16.07 18.06
C THR A 241 -8.66 -16.70 19.47
N ILE A 242 -9.05 -15.95 20.49
CA ILE A 242 -9.19 -16.45 21.88
C ILE A 242 -10.07 -17.70 21.94
N LYS A 243 -11.10 -17.78 21.08
CA LYS A 243 -12.00 -18.94 20.96
C LYS A 243 -11.46 -20.07 20.09
N LYS A 244 -10.20 -19.99 19.63
CA LYS A 244 -9.57 -20.94 18.69
C LYS A 244 -10.21 -20.99 17.29
N GLU A 245 -11.07 -20.04 16.96
CA GLU A 245 -11.65 -19.87 15.63
C GLU A 245 -10.65 -19.15 14.70
N LYS A 246 -10.83 -19.31 13.38
CA LYS A 246 -10.04 -18.58 12.39
C LYS A 246 -10.34 -17.08 12.51
N SER A 247 -9.31 -16.26 12.38
CA SER A 247 -9.48 -14.82 12.25
C SER A 247 -9.88 -14.43 10.83
N TYR A 248 -10.45 -13.26 10.66
CA TYR A 248 -10.74 -12.66 9.37
C TYR A 248 -10.64 -11.12 9.45
N ILE A 249 -10.47 -10.47 8.30
CA ILE A 249 -10.43 -9.02 8.22
C ILE A 249 -11.83 -8.47 8.49
N GLN A 250 -11.93 -7.57 9.48
CA GLN A 250 -13.16 -6.88 9.85
C GLN A 250 -13.21 -5.45 9.29
N GLY A 251 -12.06 -4.84 9.06
CA GLY A 251 -12.00 -3.48 8.58
C GLY A 251 -10.59 -2.93 8.46
N TYR A 252 -10.51 -1.65 8.13
CA TYR A 252 -9.27 -0.90 8.06
C TYR A 252 -9.50 0.59 8.33
N ILE A 253 -8.44 1.23 8.81
CA ILE A 253 -8.36 2.68 9.02
C ILE A 253 -7.23 3.19 8.14
N ILE A 254 -7.55 4.03 7.16
CA ILE A 254 -6.54 4.74 6.36
C ILE A 254 -6.16 6.01 7.10
N VAL A 255 -4.88 6.21 7.34
CA VAL A 255 -4.34 7.35 8.08
C VAL A 255 -3.46 8.19 7.16
N SER A 256 -3.69 9.50 7.16
CA SER A 256 -2.92 10.50 6.41
C SER A 256 -2.60 11.71 7.28
N ARG A 257 -1.66 12.53 6.83
CA ARG A 257 -1.44 13.88 7.37
C ARG A 257 -2.52 14.86 6.92
#